data_f805604f74183f6cc765463372e34cf7
#
_entry.id   f805604f74183f6cc765463372e34cf7
#
_cell.length_a   1.000
_cell.length_b   1.000
_cell.length_c   1.000
_cell.angle_alpha   90.00
_cell.angle_beta   90.00
_cell.angle_gamma   90.00
#
_symmetry.space_group_name_H-M   'P 1'
#
loop_
_entity.id
_entity.type
_entity.pdbx_description
1 polymer ?
#
loop_
_entity_poly.entity_id
_entity_poly.type
_entity_poly.pdbx_seq_one_letter_code
_entity_poly.pdbx_strand_id
1 'polypeptide(L)'
;NSDIPIIEMWDYGQEGLDMVVGFSHRTCGRLVAEHLMRSGYQHMAFLSTNFQRDIRANERYQGFHDAIAATGGSVLVRELTGRSNTAEAGQLLCTLVNDHPEIQAVFCSNDMVALGAMLECQRQGWAIPERLAIVGFGNQDFTDSTVPPMTTVEPPRQAIGEHIARLLLDRLKGGNPEKRIDLGIKLI
;
A
#
# COMPACT_ATOMS: atom_id res chain seq x y z
N ASN A 1 29.28 -17.54 -1.44
CA ASN A 1 29.16 -17.01 -0.08
C ASN A 1 29.97 -15.71 -0.05
N SER A 2 29.30 -14.60 0.19
CA SER A 2 29.97 -13.31 0.43
C SER A 2 30.18 -13.18 1.94
N ASP A 3 31.38 -12.81 2.36
CA ASP A 3 31.65 -12.48 3.77
C ASP A 3 31.09 -11.09 4.15
N ILE A 4 30.51 -10.38 3.18
CA ILE A 4 29.89 -9.08 3.38
C ILE A 4 28.45 -9.29 3.83
N PRO A 5 28.03 -8.74 4.99
CA PRO A 5 26.64 -8.82 5.43
C PRO A 5 25.70 -8.09 4.47
N ILE A 6 24.58 -8.73 4.13
CA ILE A 6 23.54 -8.18 3.26
C ILE A 6 22.26 -8.06 4.07
N ILE A 7 21.63 -6.88 4.05
CA ILE A 7 20.31 -6.67 4.65
C ILE A 7 19.38 -6.16 3.59
N GLU A 8 18.36 -6.96 3.28
CA GLU A 8 17.25 -6.55 2.43
C GLU A 8 16.18 -5.89 3.29
N MET A 9 15.55 -4.86 2.75
CA MET A 9 14.61 -4.04 3.51
C MET A 9 13.28 -3.86 2.80
N TRP A 10 12.26 -3.51 3.57
CA TRP A 10 10.89 -3.23 3.13
C TRP A 10 10.02 -4.44 2.84
N ASP A 11 10.54 -5.51 2.28
CA ASP A 11 9.77 -6.67 1.88
C ASP A 11 10.11 -7.87 2.75
N TYR A 12 9.16 -8.25 3.63
CA TYR A 12 9.30 -9.43 4.47
C TYR A 12 8.79 -10.71 3.78
N GLY A 13 8.05 -10.59 2.67
CA GLY A 13 7.37 -11.70 2.01
C GLY A 13 8.29 -12.69 1.30
N GLN A 14 9.52 -12.29 0.97
CA GLN A 14 10.48 -13.11 0.24
C GLN A 14 11.62 -13.61 1.13
N GLU A 15 12.21 -14.75 0.76
CA GLU A 15 13.45 -15.20 1.38
C GLU A 15 14.59 -14.29 0.94
N GLY A 16 15.27 -13.66 1.92
CA GLY A 16 16.42 -12.81 1.64
C GLY A 16 17.71 -13.59 1.48
N LEU A 17 18.73 -12.94 0.92
CA LEU A 17 20.07 -13.52 0.73
C LEU A 17 20.77 -13.79 2.05
N ASP A 18 20.63 -12.93 3.07
CA ASP A 18 21.24 -13.07 4.41
C ASP A 18 20.25 -12.61 5.49
N MET A 19 19.96 -11.31 5.60
CA MET A 19 19.04 -10.76 6.59
C MET A 19 17.93 -9.94 5.93
N VAL A 20 16.74 -9.92 6.54
CA VAL A 20 15.56 -9.18 6.04
C VAL A 20 14.93 -8.40 7.17
N VAL A 21 14.68 -7.11 6.96
CA VAL A 21 13.92 -6.25 7.88
C VAL A 21 12.82 -5.54 7.11
N GLY A 22 11.58 -5.82 7.42
CA GLY A 22 10.48 -5.22 6.68
C GLY A 22 9.11 -5.54 7.25
N PHE A 23 8.13 -5.59 6.37
CA PHE A 23 6.75 -5.96 6.68
C PHE A 23 6.13 -6.67 5.47
N SER A 24 5.02 -7.37 5.70
CA SER A 24 4.30 -8.07 4.63
C SER A 24 3.38 -7.13 3.86
N HIS A 25 3.64 -6.92 2.56
CA HIS A 25 2.76 -6.17 1.66
C HIS A 25 1.41 -6.89 1.48
N ARG A 26 1.39 -8.21 1.51
CA ARG A 26 0.15 -9.00 1.50
C ARG A 26 -0.72 -8.74 2.73
N THR A 27 -0.10 -8.70 3.91
CA THR A 27 -0.79 -8.33 5.17
C THR A 27 -1.31 -6.89 5.10
N CYS A 28 -0.57 -5.97 4.47
CA CYS A 28 -1.03 -4.61 4.22
C CYS A 28 -2.34 -4.58 3.43
N GLY A 29 -2.38 -5.26 2.29
CA GLY A 29 -3.59 -5.34 1.46
C GLY A 29 -4.79 -5.92 2.24
N ARG A 30 -4.57 -7.02 2.96
CA ARG A 30 -5.59 -7.64 3.81
C ARG A 30 -6.11 -6.67 4.89
N LEU A 31 -5.23 -5.94 5.57
CA LEU A 31 -5.61 -4.97 6.61
C LEU A 31 -6.55 -3.89 6.06
N VAL A 32 -6.24 -3.35 4.87
CA VAL A 32 -7.08 -2.33 4.21
C VAL A 32 -8.43 -2.93 3.79
N ALA A 33 -8.45 -4.14 3.22
CA ALA A 33 -9.69 -4.83 2.88
C ALA A 33 -10.59 -5.03 4.10
N GLU A 34 -10.04 -5.56 5.19
CA GLU A 34 -10.76 -5.77 6.44
C GLU A 34 -11.30 -4.46 7.04
N HIS A 35 -10.54 -3.37 6.95
CA HIS A 35 -10.98 -2.04 7.39
C HIS A 35 -12.18 -1.56 6.57
N LEU A 36 -12.09 -1.61 5.24
CA LEU A 36 -13.16 -1.16 4.36
C LEU A 36 -14.42 -2.03 4.50
N MET A 37 -14.27 -3.35 4.59
CA MET A 37 -15.41 -4.25 4.84
C MET A 37 -16.09 -3.98 6.19
N ARG A 38 -15.32 -3.75 7.26
CA ARG A 38 -15.87 -3.37 8.58
C ARG A 38 -16.59 -2.01 8.55
N SER A 39 -16.16 -1.11 7.66
CA SER A 39 -16.83 0.18 7.43
C SER A 39 -18.08 0.08 6.54
N GLY A 40 -18.44 -1.15 6.11
CA GLY A 40 -19.67 -1.42 5.34
C GLY A 40 -19.55 -1.32 3.83
N TYR A 41 -18.35 -1.07 3.28
CA TYR A 41 -18.13 -1.02 1.84
C TYR A 41 -18.16 -2.43 1.22
N GLN A 42 -18.90 -2.59 0.11
CA GLN A 42 -19.07 -3.87 -0.59
C GLN A 42 -18.46 -3.86 -2.00
N HIS A 43 -18.49 -2.72 -2.67
CA HIS A 43 -17.98 -2.55 -4.02
C HIS A 43 -16.67 -1.76 -3.98
N MET A 44 -15.57 -2.45 -4.18
CA MET A 44 -14.23 -1.90 -4.00
C MET A 44 -13.38 -2.06 -5.25
N ALA A 45 -12.45 -1.13 -5.43
CA ALA A 45 -11.47 -1.18 -6.50
C ALA A 45 -10.05 -0.98 -5.96
N PHE A 46 -9.08 -1.36 -6.78
CA PHE A 46 -7.66 -1.11 -6.56
C PHE A 46 -7.09 -0.29 -7.71
N LEU A 47 -6.51 0.86 -7.38
CA LEU A 47 -5.88 1.75 -8.35
C LEU A 47 -4.36 1.71 -8.16
N SER A 48 -3.62 1.24 -9.16
CA SER A 48 -2.22 0.88 -9.01
C SER A 48 -1.30 1.54 -10.02
N THR A 49 -0.04 1.66 -9.62
CA THR A 49 1.07 1.67 -10.56
C THR A 49 1.17 0.34 -11.29
N ASN A 50 1.94 0.29 -12.37
CA ASN A 50 2.11 -0.94 -13.16
C ASN A 50 2.71 -2.08 -12.34
N PHE A 51 2.01 -3.20 -12.21
CA PHE A 51 2.41 -4.36 -11.39
C PHE A 51 3.69 -5.05 -11.87
N GLN A 52 4.00 -4.99 -13.15
CA GLN A 52 5.26 -5.57 -13.67
C GLN A 52 6.50 -4.79 -13.19
N ARG A 53 6.30 -3.52 -12.81
CA ARG A 53 7.38 -2.64 -12.32
C ARG A 53 7.35 -2.44 -10.80
N ASP A 54 6.22 -2.69 -10.18
CA ASP A 54 6.01 -2.54 -8.72
C ASP A 54 5.44 -3.84 -8.13
N ILE A 55 6.33 -4.79 -7.91
CA ILE A 55 5.98 -6.09 -7.31
C ILE A 55 5.32 -5.92 -5.94
N ARG A 56 5.74 -4.90 -5.16
CA ARG A 56 5.18 -4.62 -3.84
C ARG A 56 3.74 -4.11 -3.94
N ALA A 57 3.41 -3.32 -4.97
CA ALA A 57 2.03 -2.93 -5.23
C ALA A 57 1.17 -4.15 -5.60
N ASN A 58 1.71 -5.08 -6.40
CA ASN A 58 1.03 -6.32 -6.72
C ASN A 58 0.78 -7.17 -5.46
N GLU A 59 1.75 -7.32 -4.57
CA GLU A 59 1.56 -8.03 -3.29
C GLU A 59 0.46 -7.39 -2.42
N ARG A 60 0.38 -6.04 -2.37
CA ARG A 60 -0.72 -5.35 -1.68
C ARG A 60 -2.08 -5.65 -2.34
N TYR A 61 -2.13 -5.61 -3.68
CA TYR A 61 -3.33 -5.99 -4.42
C TYR A 61 -3.74 -7.42 -4.12
N GLN A 62 -2.83 -8.39 -4.15
CA GLN A 62 -3.15 -9.79 -3.87
C GLN A 62 -3.72 -9.98 -2.47
N GLY A 63 -3.13 -9.34 -1.45
CA GLY A 63 -3.66 -9.40 -0.09
C GLY A 63 -5.05 -8.75 0.05
N PHE A 64 -5.29 -7.65 -0.66
CA PHE A 64 -6.57 -6.95 -0.72
C PHE A 64 -7.64 -7.80 -1.42
N HIS A 65 -7.30 -8.32 -2.60
CA HIS A 65 -8.17 -9.18 -3.39
C HIS A 65 -8.56 -10.46 -2.64
N ASP A 66 -7.58 -11.18 -2.09
CA ASP A 66 -7.83 -12.47 -1.43
C ASP A 66 -8.76 -12.32 -0.22
N ALA A 67 -8.59 -11.22 0.56
CA ALA A 67 -9.46 -10.95 1.71
C ALA A 67 -10.91 -10.69 1.30
N ILE A 68 -11.13 -9.96 0.20
CA ILE A 68 -12.47 -9.66 -0.33
C ILE A 68 -13.08 -10.91 -0.98
N ALA A 69 -12.29 -11.64 -1.76
CA ALA A 69 -12.74 -12.89 -2.42
C ALA A 69 -13.16 -13.95 -1.41
N ALA A 70 -12.53 -14.01 -0.24
CA ALA A 70 -12.91 -14.92 0.84
C ALA A 70 -14.33 -14.67 1.39
N THR A 71 -14.89 -13.48 1.17
CA THR A 71 -16.29 -13.14 1.51
C THR A 71 -17.26 -13.23 0.33
N GLY A 72 -16.80 -13.72 -0.82
CA GLY A 72 -17.57 -13.81 -2.05
C GLY A 72 -17.62 -12.50 -2.87
N GLY A 73 -16.83 -11.50 -2.47
CA GLY A 73 -16.71 -10.22 -3.17
C GLY A 73 -15.72 -10.28 -4.35
N SER A 74 -15.68 -9.20 -5.12
CA SER A 74 -14.73 -9.01 -6.22
C SER A 74 -14.09 -7.63 -6.15
N VAL A 75 -12.91 -7.48 -6.76
CA VAL A 75 -12.16 -6.23 -6.82
C VAL A 75 -11.91 -5.87 -8.26
N LEU A 76 -12.33 -4.68 -8.67
CA LEU A 76 -11.91 -4.11 -9.94
C LEU A 76 -10.52 -3.50 -9.80
N VAL A 77 -9.67 -3.73 -10.80
CA VAL A 77 -8.32 -3.17 -10.81
C VAL A 77 -8.09 -2.29 -12.04
N ARG A 78 -7.39 -1.19 -11.83
CA ARG A 78 -6.88 -0.34 -12.91
C ARG A 78 -5.43 0.02 -12.63
N GLU A 79 -4.61 -0.05 -13.67
CA GLU A 79 -3.19 0.23 -13.60
C GLU A 79 -2.84 1.47 -14.41
N LEU A 80 -1.99 2.33 -13.83
CA LEU A 80 -1.35 3.42 -14.56
C LEU A 80 -0.36 2.84 -15.58
N THR A 81 -0.19 3.52 -16.70
CA THR A 81 0.72 3.08 -17.77
C THR A 81 2.20 3.25 -17.41
N GLY A 82 2.51 4.15 -16.47
CA GLY A 82 3.88 4.51 -16.09
C GLY A 82 4.15 4.54 -14.59
N ARG A 83 4.95 5.52 -14.19
CA ARG A 83 5.22 5.83 -12.77
C ARG A 83 4.01 6.51 -12.13
N SER A 84 3.99 6.58 -10.79
CA SER A 84 2.97 7.33 -10.06
C SER A 84 2.83 8.75 -10.61
N ASN A 85 1.63 9.07 -11.10
CA ASN A 85 1.27 10.33 -11.71
C ASN A 85 -0.13 10.71 -11.25
N THR A 86 -0.25 11.83 -10.56
CA THR A 86 -1.54 12.28 -9.99
C THR A 86 -2.59 12.58 -11.07
N ALA A 87 -2.19 13.13 -12.21
CA ALA A 87 -3.12 13.44 -13.30
C ALA A 87 -3.68 12.16 -13.93
N GLU A 88 -2.83 11.19 -14.24
CA GLU A 88 -3.25 9.90 -14.79
C GLU A 88 -4.12 9.12 -13.78
N ALA A 89 -3.74 9.12 -12.49
CA ALA A 89 -4.52 8.48 -11.44
C ALA A 89 -5.93 9.07 -11.33
N GLY A 90 -6.07 10.39 -11.41
CA GLY A 90 -7.36 11.06 -11.42
C GLY A 90 -8.21 10.68 -12.64
N GLN A 91 -7.63 10.65 -13.83
CA GLN A 91 -8.32 10.24 -15.06
C GLN A 91 -8.81 8.79 -15.00
N LEU A 92 -7.95 7.88 -14.52
CA LEU A 92 -8.31 6.48 -14.33
C LEU A 92 -9.43 6.30 -13.31
N LEU A 93 -9.38 7.04 -12.20
CA LEU A 93 -10.47 7.02 -11.22
C LEU A 93 -11.79 7.50 -11.86
N CYS A 94 -11.75 8.61 -12.59
CA CYS A 94 -12.92 9.16 -13.24
C CYS A 94 -13.55 8.13 -14.21
N THR A 95 -12.73 7.51 -15.04
CA THR A 95 -13.21 6.45 -15.95
C THR A 95 -13.77 5.26 -15.18
N LEU A 96 -13.05 4.78 -14.15
CA LEU A 96 -13.49 3.66 -13.33
C LEU A 96 -14.87 3.91 -12.70
N VAL A 97 -15.09 5.08 -12.09
CA VAL A 97 -16.34 5.41 -11.40
C VAL A 97 -17.48 5.67 -12.37
N ASN A 98 -17.20 6.20 -13.56
CA ASN A 98 -18.22 6.38 -14.61
C ASN A 98 -18.67 5.04 -15.20
N ASP A 99 -17.73 4.11 -15.42
CA ASP A 99 -18.04 2.77 -15.92
C ASP A 99 -18.68 1.87 -14.85
N HIS A 100 -18.37 2.13 -13.57
CA HIS A 100 -18.79 1.35 -12.42
C HIS A 100 -19.26 2.26 -11.28
N PRO A 101 -20.46 2.88 -11.44
CA PRO A 101 -21.00 3.84 -10.47
C PRO A 101 -21.30 3.22 -9.09
N GLU A 102 -21.36 1.90 -8.99
CA GLU A 102 -21.52 1.14 -7.76
C GLU A 102 -20.28 1.15 -6.86
N ILE A 103 -19.09 1.52 -7.36
CA ILE A 103 -17.85 1.56 -6.56
C ILE A 103 -17.99 2.57 -5.42
N GLN A 104 -17.68 2.09 -4.21
CA GLN A 104 -17.81 2.82 -2.95
C GLN A 104 -16.47 3.15 -2.31
N ALA A 105 -15.44 2.35 -2.56
CA ALA A 105 -14.11 2.55 -1.98
C ALA A 105 -13.00 2.15 -2.95
N VAL A 106 -11.88 2.87 -2.88
CA VAL A 106 -10.68 2.60 -3.70
C VAL A 106 -9.45 2.55 -2.82
N PHE A 107 -8.73 1.43 -2.88
CA PHE A 107 -7.39 1.35 -2.33
C PHE A 107 -6.36 1.69 -3.41
N CYS A 108 -5.56 2.68 -3.17
CA CYS A 108 -4.50 3.15 -4.05
C CYS A 108 -3.14 2.54 -3.66
N SER A 109 -2.36 2.11 -4.64
CA SER A 109 -1.07 1.46 -4.39
C SER A 109 -0.06 2.32 -3.62
N ASN A 110 -0.21 3.64 -3.66
CA ASN A 110 0.58 4.61 -2.88
C ASN A 110 -0.16 5.94 -2.74
N ASP A 111 0.34 6.84 -1.87
CA ASP A 111 -0.30 8.12 -1.57
C ASP A 111 -0.30 9.10 -2.75
N MET A 112 0.65 9.03 -3.68
CA MET A 112 0.62 9.87 -4.89
C MET A 112 -0.53 9.50 -5.82
N VAL A 113 -0.82 8.21 -5.94
CA VAL A 113 -2.00 7.70 -6.66
C VAL A 113 -3.28 8.12 -5.93
N ALA A 114 -3.31 7.97 -4.60
CA ALA A 114 -4.42 8.40 -3.76
C ALA A 114 -4.67 9.91 -3.85
N LEU A 115 -3.61 10.73 -3.85
CA LEU A 115 -3.73 12.18 -4.04
C LEU A 115 -4.38 12.52 -5.39
N GLY A 116 -3.95 11.86 -6.47
CA GLY A 116 -4.57 12.02 -7.78
C GLY A 116 -6.05 11.67 -7.78
N ALA A 117 -6.42 10.59 -7.11
CA ALA A 117 -7.81 10.18 -6.92
C ALA A 117 -8.62 11.22 -6.12
N MET A 118 -8.08 11.72 -5.01
CA MET A 118 -8.75 12.75 -4.19
C MET A 118 -8.93 14.07 -4.94
N LEU A 119 -7.92 14.52 -5.69
CA LEU A 119 -8.03 15.72 -6.53
C LEU A 119 -9.10 15.57 -7.62
N GLU A 120 -9.27 14.36 -8.16
CA GLU A 120 -10.35 14.10 -9.10
C GLU A 120 -11.71 14.12 -8.41
N CYS A 121 -11.85 13.52 -7.23
CA CYS A 121 -13.09 13.62 -6.45
C CYS A 121 -13.49 15.09 -6.22
N GLN A 122 -12.52 15.95 -5.87
CA GLN A 122 -12.78 17.38 -5.70
C GLN A 122 -13.27 18.04 -6.99
N ARG A 123 -12.67 17.72 -8.16
CA ARG A 123 -13.10 18.25 -9.47
C ARG A 123 -14.50 17.81 -9.85
N GLN A 124 -14.88 16.58 -9.51
CA GLN A 124 -16.19 16.01 -9.79
C GLN A 124 -17.25 16.37 -8.74
N GLY A 125 -16.87 17.00 -7.63
CA GLY A 125 -17.75 17.25 -6.50
C GLY A 125 -18.17 15.98 -5.76
N TRP A 126 -17.37 14.92 -5.85
CA TRP A 126 -17.62 13.68 -5.12
C TRP A 126 -17.10 13.81 -3.69
N ALA A 127 -18.01 13.71 -2.72
CA ALA A 127 -17.66 13.77 -1.31
C ALA A 127 -16.84 12.54 -0.87
N ILE A 128 -15.79 12.79 -0.10
CA ILE A 128 -14.95 11.75 0.52
C ILE A 128 -15.19 11.80 2.03
N PRO A 129 -15.56 10.71 2.68
CA PRO A 129 -15.73 9.35 2.14
C PRO A 129 -17.16 9.01 1.66
N GLU A 130 -18.13 9.93 1.76
CA GLU A 130 -19.57 9.64 1.64
C GLU A 130 -19.95 9.10 0.26
N ARG A 131 -19.36 9.62 -0.83
CA ARG A 131 -19.56 9.08 -2.19
C ARG A 131 -18.50 8.04 -2.52
N LEU A 132 -17.24 8.29 -2.14
CA LEU A 132 -16.12 7.43 -2.48
C LEU A 132 -15.03 7.50 -1.41
N ALA A 133 -14.80 6.41 -0.70
CA ALA A 133 -13.68 6.31 0.23
C ALA A 133 -12.36 6.07 -0.52
N ILE A 134 -11.31 6.77 -0.13
CA ILE A 134 -9.97 6.63 -0.70
C ILE A 134 -9.00 6.23 0.40
N VAL A 135 -8.21 5.19 0.14
CA VAL A 135 -7.13 4.74 1.03
C VAL A 135 -5.81 4.75 0.27
N GLY A 136 -4.77 5.33 0.86
CA GLY A 136 -3.41 5.37 0.33
C GLY A 136 -2.48 4.33 0.96
N PHE A 137 -1.21 4.42 0.60
CA PHE A 137 -0.11 3.67 1.20
C PHE A 137 1.15 4.52 1.16
N GLY A 138 1.77 4.70 2.30
CA GLY A 138 3.05 5.37 2.42
C GLY A 138 3.13 6.35 3.59
N ASN A 139 2.05 6.99 4.00
CA ASN A 139 2.04 8.09 4.98
C ASN A 139 3.08 9.16 4.63
N GLN A 140 2.88 9.80 3.46
CA GLN A 140 3.69 10.92 3.02
C GLN A 140 3.34 12.18 3.84
N ASP A 141 4.24 13.14 3.86
CA ASP A 141 4.13 14.38 4.65
C ASP A 141 2.89 15.25 4.30
N PHE A 142 2.30 15.07 3.14
CA PHE A 142 1.10 15.80 2.71
C PHE A 142 -0.22 15.12 3.14
N THR A 143 -0.22 13.88 3.62
CA THR A 143 -1.47 13.11 3.88
C THR A 143 -2.37 13.77 4.91
N ASP A 144 -1.80 14.37 5.95
CA ASP A 144 -2.54 15.13 6.97
C ASP A 144 -3.05 16.50 6.47
N SER A 145 -2.49 16.99 5.35
CA SER A 145 -2.81 18.30 4.77
C SER A 145 -3.87 18.22 3.67
N THR A 146 -4.30 17.03 3.27
CA THR A 146 -5.42 16.87 2.33
C THR A 146 -6.75 17.18 2.99
N VAL A 147 -7.79 17.47 2.19
CA VAL A 147 -9.15 17.75 2.69
C VAL A 147 -10.13 16.79 2.00
N PRO A 148 -10.72 15.83 2.78
CA PRO A 148 -10.37 15.46 4.16
C PRO A 148 -8.94 14.92 4.30
N PRO A 149 -8.39 14.77 5.51
CA PRO A 149 -7.12 14.03 5.72
C PRO A 149 -7.18 12.64 5.12
N MET A 150 -6.08 12.22 4.48
CA MET A 150 -6.03 10.95 3.76
C MET A 150 -5.87 9.78 4.73
N THR A 151 -6.78 8.81 4.67
CA THR A 151 -6.55 7.49 5.27
C THR A 151 -5.45 6.79 4.50
N THR A 152 -4.40 6.34 5.18
CA THR A 152 -3.25 5.69 4.55
C THR A 152 -2.64 4.62 5.44
N VAL A 153 -1.83 3.73 4.85
CA VAL A 153 -1.03 2.77 5.61
C VAL A 153 0.35 3.36 5.87
N GLU A 154 0.76 3.35 7.14
CA GLU A 154 2.06 3.82 7.58
C GLU A 154 3.07 2.66 7.65
N PRO A 155 4.09 2.64 6.78
CA PRO A 155 5.23 1.75 6.94
C PRO A 155 6.13 2.16 8.11
N PRO A 156 6.70 1.22 8.88
CA PRO A 156 7.53 1.53 10.05
C PRO A 156 8.96 1.98 9.64
N ARG A 157 9.09 3.09 8.90
CA ARG A 157 10.36 3.53 8.27
C ARG A 157 11.49 3.71 9.28
N GLN A 158 11.21 4.38 10.39
CA GLN A 158 12.22 4.63 11.42
C GLN A 158 12.68 3.31 12.06
N ALA A 159 11.75 2.45 12.44
CA ALA A 159 12.07 1.15 13.03
C ALA A 159 12.85 0.25 12.06
N ILE A 160 12.54 0.28 10.76
CA ILE A 160 13.33 -0.42 9.74
C ILE A 160 14.79 0.07 9.78
N GLY A 161 15.02 1.38 9.75
CA GLY A 161 16.38 1.96 9.80
C GLY A 161 17.14 1.59 11.07
N GLU A 162 16.51 1.68 12.24
CA GLU A 162 17.09 1.33 13.53
C GLU A 162 17.47 -0.16 13.61
N HIS A 163 16.60 -1.05 13.14
CA HIS A 163 16.87 -2.49 13.13
C HIS A 163 18.01 -2.83 12.17
N ILE A 164 18.02 -2.26 10.97
CA ILE A 164 19.10 -2.46 9.99
C ILE A 164 20.44 -2.06 10.59
N ALA A 165 20.54 -0.87 11.20
CA ALA A 165 21.79 -0.40 11.80
C ALA A 165 22.26 -1.34 12.91
N ARG A 166 21.36 -1.78 13.80
CA ARG A 166 21.68 -2.71 14.89
C ARG A 166 22.17 -4.06 14.37
N LEU A 167 21.45 -4.66 13.43
CA LEU A 167 21.81 -5.97 12.86
C LEU A 167 23.16 -5.93 12.15
N LEU A 168 23.39 -4.87 11.37
CA LEU A 168 24.66 -4.70 10.65
C LEU A 168 25.84 -4.57 11.62
N LEU A 169 25.71 -3.74 12.65
CA LEU A 169 26.74 -3.55 13.67
C LEU A 169 27.02 -4.83 14.46
N ASP A 170 25.98 -5.59 14.80
CA ASP A 170 26.14 -6.88 15.48
C ASP A 170 26.89 -7.88 14.60
N ARG A 171 26.49 -8.00 13.32
CA ARG A 171 27.12 -8.89 12.35
C ARG A 171 28.59 -8.54 12.11
N LEU A 172 28.94 -7.26 12.01
CA LEU A 172 30.32 -6.78 11.83
C LEU A 172 31.21 -7.06 13.05
N LYS A 173 30.63 -7.19 14.25
CA LYS A 173 31.33 -7.59 15.48
C LYS A 173 31.46 -9.12 15.65
N GLY A 174 31.02 -9.90 14.65
CA GLY A 174 31.06 -11.36 14.70
C GLY A 174 29.87 -12.00 15.38
N GLY A 175 28.80 -11.23 15.67
CA GLY A 175 27.55 -11.76 16.20
C GLY A 175 26.75 -12.56 15.16
N ASN A 176 25.71 -13.23 15.63
CA ASN A 176 24.76 -13.96 14.78
C ASN A 176 23.34 -13.45 15.04
N PRO A 177 22.99 -12.25 14.52
CA PRO A 177 21.70 -11.62 14.75
C PRO A 177 20.54 -12.41 14.10
N GLU A 178 19.32 -12.08 14.52
CA GLU A 178 18.09 -12.58 13.90
C GLU A 178 18.08 -12.25 12.42
N LYS A 179 17.77 -13.25 11.58
CA LYS A 179 17.85 -13.09 10.13
C LYS A 179 16.61 -12.45 9.50
N ARG A 180 15.46 -12.53 10.17
CA ARG A 180 14.19 -12.04 9.61
C ARG A 180 13.39 -11.31 10.67
N ILE A 181 13.10 -10.04 10.45
CA ILE A 181 12.32 -9.19 11.36
C ILE A 181 11.10 -8.62 10.62
N ASP A 182 9.90 -9.03 11.04
CA ASP A 182 8.63 -8.43 10.62
C ASP A 182 8.25 -7.34 11.64
N LEU A 183 8.21 -6.10 11.19
CA LEU A 183 7.87 -4.95 12.02
C LEU A 183 6.39 -4.60 11.98
N GLY A 184 5.61 -5.31 11.15
CA GLY A 184 4.21 -4.98 10.95
C GLY A 184 3.98 -3.63 10.27
N ILE A 185 2.72 -3.21 10.24
CA ILE A 185 2.26 -1.95 9.62
C ILE A 185 1.08 -1.40 10.39
N LYS A 186 0.75 -0.12 10.15
CA LYS A 186 -0.37 0.57 10.79
C LYS A 186 -1.22 1.29 9.73
N LEU A 187 -2.55 1.18 9.86
CA LEU A 187 -3.50 2.03 9.15
C LEU A 187 -3.80 3.27 10.02
N ILE A 188 -3.77 4.44 9.43
CA ILE A 188 -3.98 5.74 10.08
C ILE A 188 -4.97 6.58 9.30
#